data_1ebaae27be1da5b45928d3ab9f229b44
#
_entry.id   1ebaae27be1da5b45928d3ab9f229b44
#
_cell.length_a   1.000
_cell.length_b   1.000
_cell.length_c   1.000
_cell.angle_alpha   90.00
_cell.angle_beta   90.00
_cell.angle_gamma   90.00
#
_symmetry.space_group_name_H-M   'P 1'
#
loop_
_entity.id
_entity.type
_entity.pdbx_description
1 polymer ?
#
loop_
_entity_poly.entity_id
_entity_poly.type
_entity_poly.pdbx_seq_one_letter_code
_entity_poly.pdbx_strand_id
1 'polypeptide(L)'
;LTKKKIHHLITPSEIDSLWFKDKKKVKTDIPRLLYFGRFKVEKGVFSLLKIIKNINIKFFLTIAGDSKRVQTSIKYVKFKKEIKGKNDIIRLYDKHNIFILPSYTEGSPKVVLESLSRLRPVIVFTEIKHVKYNLKGVFVCNRDSKSFERLIKFILLNYNHIQKKMKKNKIPTREKFQKELI
;
A
#
# COMPACT_ATOMS: atom_id res chain seq x y z
N LEU A 1 -40.91 -19.39 -14.05
CA LEU A 1 -39.64 -18.82 -14.51
C LEU A 1 -38.82 -18.46 -13.29
N THR A 2 -37.92 -19.38 -12.84
CA THR A 2 -36.99 -19.19 -11.73
C THR A 2 -35.93 -18.17 -12.09
N LYS A 3 -35.90 -17.02 -11.41
CA LYS A 3 -34.83 -16.03 -11.49
C LYS A 3 -33.51 -16.69 -10.98
N LYS A 4 -32.65 -17.15 -11.90
CA LYS A 4 -31.26 -17.49 -11.57
C LYS A 4 -30.59 -16.24 -11.00
N LYS A 5 -30.24 -16.25 -9.69
CA LYS A 5 -29.35 -15.27 -9.11
C LYS A 5 -28.00 -15.41 -9.82
N ILE A 6 -27.64 -14.45 -10.65
CA ILE A 6 -26.30 -14.34 -11.20
C ILE A 6 -25.41 -13.90 -10.03
N HIS A 7 -24.71 -14.84 -9.43
CA HIS A 7 -23.63 -14.51 -8.52
C HIS A 7 -22.50 -13.93 -9.37
N HIS A 8 -22.32 -12.61 -9.30
CA HIS A 8 -21.10 -11.99 -9.82
C HIS A 8 -19.93 -12.54 -9.01
N LEU A 9 -19.21 -13.48 -9.57
CA LEU A 9 -17.90 -13.90 -9.08
C LEU A 9 -16.94 -12.73 -9.28
N ILE A 10 -16.91 -11.83 -8.30
CA ILE A 10 -15.80 -10.89 -8.16
C ILE A 10 -14.63 -11.76 -7.73
N THR A 11 -13.72 -12.08 -8.66
CA THR A 11 -12.46 -12.75 -8.31
C THR A 11 -11.68 -11.81 -7.39
N PRO A 12 -11.61 -12.07 -6.09
CA PRO A 12 -10.84 -11.21 -5.20
C PRO A 12 -9.37 -11.31 -5.57
N SER A 13 -8.64 -10.20 -5.47
CA SER A 13 -7.19 -10.23 -5.61
C SER A 13 -6.61 -11.12 -4.50
N GLU A 14 -6.10 -12.29 -4.86
CA GLU A 14 -5.60 -13.28 -3.92
C GLU A 14 -4.14 -12.99 -3.54
N ILE A 15 -3.82 -13.26 -2.29
CA ILE A 15 -2.47 -13.16 -1.76
C ILE A 15 -1.93 -14.55 -1.43
N ASP A 16 -0.73 -14.84 -1.87
CA ASP A 16 -0.01 -16.05 -1.54
C ASP A 16 0.26 -16.14 -0.03
N SER A 17 0.16 -17.34 0.55
CA SER A 17 0.37 -17.56 1.99
C SER A 17 1.73 -17.11 2.50
N LEU A 18 2.76 -17.07 1.65
CA LEU A 18 4.09 -16.58 1.98
C LEU A 18 4.07 -15.14 2.51
N TRP A 19 3.12 -14.30 2.06
CA TRP A 19 2.96 -12.93 2.53
C TRP A 19 2.61 -12.80 4.01
N PHE A 20 2.14 -13.87 4.64
CA PHE A 20 1.76 -13.88 6.05
C PHE A 20 2.84 -14.41 6.98
N LYS A 21 3.92 -15.01 6.44
CA LYS A 21 5.02 -15.61 7.22
C LYS A 21 6.02 -14.53 7.69
N ASP A 22 6.70 -14.79 8.79
CA ASP A 22 7.88 -14.07 9.30
C ASP A 22 7.78 -12.53 9.26
N LYS A 23 6.69 -11.99 9.79
CA LYS A 23 6.45 -10.54 9.80
C LYS A 23 7.43 -9.80 10.69
N LYS A 24 8.24 -8.93 10.12
CA LYS A 24 9.24 -8.17 10.86
C LYS A 24 8.64 -6.92 11.51
N LYS A 25 9.06 -6.64 12.75
CA LYS A 25 8.81 -5.34 13.40
C LYS A 25 9.59 -4.26 12.67
N VAL A 26 9.04 -3.04 12.61
CA VAL A 26 9.66 -1.88 11.97
C VAL A 26 9.73 -0.74 12.97
N LYS A 27 10.87 -0.05 13.01
CA LYS A 27 11.03 1.18 13.77
C LYS A 27 10.15 2.29 13.18
N THR A 28 9.57 3.11 14.05
CA THR A 28 8.61 4.17 13.67
C THR A 28 9.08 5.57 14.01
N ASP A 29 10.31 5.71 14.52
CA ASP A 29 10.98 6.98 14.83
C ASP A 29 11.04 7.94 13.63
N ILE A 30 11.43 7.40 12.46
CA ILE A 30 11.43 8.14 11.19
C ILE A 30 10.55 7.38 10.19
N PRO A 31 9.53 8.04 9.57
CA PRO A 31 8.69 7.41 8.56
C PRO A 31 9.50 6.89 7.37
N ARG A 32 9.34 5.60 7.09
CA ARG A 32 9.88 4.94 5.90
C ARG A 32 8.72 4.59 4.97
N LEU A 33 8.52 5.44 4.00
CA LEU A 33 7.41 5.39 3.06
C LEU A 33 7.79 4.52 1.85
N LEU A 34 6.86 3.75 1.34
CA LEU A 34 7.04 2.92 0.16
C LEU A 34 5.96 3.21 -0.88
N TYR A 35 6.37 3.47 -2.10
CA TYR A 35 5.59 3.26 -3.30
C TYR A 35 6.17 2.09 -4.08
N PHE A 36 5.31 1.18 -4.55
CA PHE A 36 5.70 0.08 -5.42
C PHE A 36 4.68 -0.09 -6.54
N GLY A 37 5.11 0.11 -7.79
CA GLY A 37 4.24 0.02 -8.96
C GLY A 37 4.83 0.64 -10.21
N ARG A 38 4.03 0.64 -11.29
CA ARG A 38 4.44 1.21 -12.59
C ARG A 38 4.52 2.73 -12.53
N PHE A 39 5.45 3.29 -13.30
CA PHE A 39 5.60 4.74 -13.48
C PHE A 39 4.71 5.24 -14.62
N LYS A 40 3.43 5.39 -14.34
CA LYS A 40 2.45 5.95 -15.27
C LYS A 40 1.74 7.13 -14.62
N VAL A 41 1.20 8.04 -15.41
CA VAL A 41 0.51 9.25 -14.93
C VAL A 41 -0.64 8.89 -14.00
N GLU A 42 -1.45 7.90 -14.38
CA GLU A 42 -2.59 7.42 -13.60
C GLU A 42 -2.19 6.81 -12.24
N LYS A 43 -0.92 6.41 -12.07
CA LYS A 43 -0.35 5.91 -10.81
C LYS A 43 0.08 7.03 -9.85
N GLY A 44 0.00 8.29 -10.26
CA GLY A 44 0.09 9.46 -9.41
C GLY A 44 1.46 9.73 -8.76
N VAL A 45 2.55 9.10 -9.19
CA VAL A 45 3.89 9.26 -8.60
C VAL A 45 4.36 10.71 -8.66
N PHE A 46 4.14 11.41 -9.78
CA PHE A 46 4.53 12.80 -9.91
C PHE A 46 3.77 13.73 -8.96
N SER A 47 2.47 13.45 -8.75
CA SER A 47 1.66 14.16 -7.76
C SER A 47 2.17 13.89 -6.34
N LEU A 48 2.53 12.66 -6.01
CA LEU A 48 3.16 12.32 -4.72
C LEU A 48 4.45 13.12 -4.52
N LEU A 49 5.33 13.20 -5.52
CA LEU A 49 6.57 13.99 -5.45
C LEU A 49 6.30 15.49 -5.17
N LYS A 50 5.27 16.06 -5.78
CA LYS A 50 4.84 17.45 -5.49
C LYS A 50 4.37 17.62 -4.04
N ILE A 51 3.59 16.67 -3.52
CA ILE A 51 3.09 16.69 -2.14
C ILE A 51 4.24 16.61 -1.14
N ILE A 52 5.15 15.65 -1.30
CA ILE A 52 6.22 15.41 -0.33
C ILE A 52 7.28 16.50 -0.31
N LYS A 53 7.43 17.28 -1.40
CA LYS A 53 8.34 18.43 -1.45
C LYS A 53 8.00 19.49 -0.40
N ASN A 54 6.74 19.58 0.00
CA ASN A 54 6.20 20.61 0.88
C ASN A 54 5.81 20.09 2.29
N ILE A 55 6.27 18.91 2.70
CA ILE A 55 6.06 18.40 4.06
C ILE A 55 7.25 18.71 4.96
N ASN A 56 6.97 19.04 6.23
CA ASN A 56 7.95 19.51 7.20
C ASN A 56 8.39 18.43 8.23
N ILE A 57 8.32 17.16 7.86
CA ILE A 57 8.80 16.07 8.69
C ILE A 57 9.96 15.34 8.03
N LYS A 58 10.88 14.81 8.82
CA LYS A 58 11.90 13.87 8.31
C LYS A 58 11.22 12.58 7.88
N PHE A 59 11.55 12.08 6.70
CA PHE A 59 11.06 10.82 6.17
C PHE A 59 12.08 10.22 5.20
N PHE A 60 11.90 8.94 4.90
CA PHE A 60 12.54 8.29 3.75
C PHE A 60 11.44 7.76 2.83
N LEU A 61 11.50 8.04 1.55
CA LEU A 61 10.60 7.48 0.55
C LEU A 61 11.39 6.62 -0.43
N THR A 62 10.99 5.36 -0.54
CA THR A 62 11.45 4.49 -1.62
C THR A 62 10.35 4.41 -2.68
N ILE A 63 10.71 4.73 -3.90
CA ILE A 63 9.86 4.59 -5.09
C ILE A 63 10.44 3.43 -5.90
N ALA A 64 9.73 2.30 -5.93
CA ALA A 64 10.19 1.09 -6.58
C ALA A 64 9.26 0.68 -7.74
N GLY A 65 9.84 0.14 -8.81
CA GLY A 65 9.11 -0.32 -9.99
C GLY A 65 9.84 -0.01 -11.28
N ASP A 66 9.12 0.02 -12.41
CA ASP A 66 9.68 0.33 -13.73
C ASP A 66 10.04 1.82 -13.85
N SER A 67 11.17 2.20 -13.27
CA SER A 67 11.62 3.59 -13.17
C SER A 67 12.75 3.90 -14.15
N LYS A 68 12.50 3.76 -15.45
CA LYS A 68 13.58 3.89 -16.41
C LYS A 68 14.30 5.25 -16.46
N ARG A 69 13.74 6.36 -15.95
CA ARG A 69 14.38 7.71 -16.04
C ARG A 69 13.85 8.78 -15.08
N VAL A 70 13.34 8.44 -13.90
CA VAL A 70 12.90 9.49 -12.97
C VAL A 70 14.02 9.84 -12.01
N GLN A 71 14.51 11.08 -12.11
CA GLN A 71 15.43 11.66 -11.13
C GLN A 71 14.68 12.71 -10.30
N THR A 72 15.07 12.86 -9.06
CA THR A 72 14.54 13.91 -8.18
C THR A 72 15.67 14.50 -7.35
N SER A 73 15.61 15.79 -7.12
CA SER A 73 16.49 16.51 -6.19
C SER A 73 16.03 16.42 -4.73
N ILE A 74 14.93 15.74 -4.45
CA ILE A 74 14.41 15.61 -3.07
C ILE A 74 15.31 14.68 -2.27
N LYS A 75 16.02 15.21 -1.28
CA LYS A 75 17.12 14.58 -0.53
C LYS A 75 16.81 13.19 0.03
N TYR A 76 15.57 12.90 0.42
CA TYR A 76 15.19 11.67 1.11
C TYR A 76 14.35 10.72 0.24
N VAL A 77 14.36 10.92 -1.08
CA VAL A 77 13.68 10.05 -2.04
C VAL A 77 14.71 9.19 -2.75
N LYS A 78 14.49 7.87 -2.71
CA LYS A 78 15.31 6.89 -3.43
C LYS A 78 14.48 6.16 -4.46
N PHE A 79 14.98 6.10 -5.68
CA PHE A 79 14.43 5.25 -6.73
C PHE A 79 15.08 3.88 -6.69
N LYS A 80 14.27 2.85 -6.80
CA LYS A 80 14.72 1.48 -6.88
C LYS A 80 14.19 0.87 -8.18
N LYS A 81 15.10 0.34 -9.00
CA LYS A 81 14.74 -0.36 -10.23
C LYS A 81 13.82 -1.55 -9.93
N GLU A 82 13.24 -2.12 -10.97
CA GLU A 82 12.39 -3.29 -10.89
C GLU A 82 12.95 -4.35 -9.93
N ILE A 83 12.10 -4.82 -9.04
CA ILE A 83 12.45 -5.86 -8.08
C ILE A 83 11.84 -7.14 -8.59
N LYS A 84 12.69 -8.12 -8.87
CA LYS A 84 12.30 -9.46 -9.33
C LYS A 84 12.27 -10.42 -8.15
N GLY A 85 11.25 -11.24 -8.12
CA GLY A 85 11.09 -12.26 -7.08
C GLY A 85 10.25 -11.83 -5.87
N LYS A 86 9.37 -12.74 -5.47
CA LYS A 86 8.40 -12.52 -4.40
C LYS A 86 9.07 -12.20 -3.06
N ASN A 87 10.13 -12.92 -2.71
CA ASN A 87 10.85 -12.71 -1.45
C ASN A 87 11.50 -11.32 -1.37
N ASP A 88 12.00 -10.79 -2.49
CA ASP A 88 12.59 -9.45 -2.52
C ASP A 88 11.53 -8.36 -2.36
N ILE A 89 10.35 -8.58 -2.95
CA ILE A 89 9.20 -7.68 -2.77
C ILE A 89 8.74 -7.71 -1.31
N ILE A 90 8.62 -8.88 -0.69
CA ILE A 90 8.29 -9.00 0.73
C ILE A 90 9.32 -8.27 1.60
N ARG A 91 10.62 -8.48 1.34
CA ARG A 91 11.69 -7.76 2.04
C ARG A 91 11.60 -6.24 1.84
N LEU A 92 11.13 -5.80 0.67
CA LEU A 92 10.91 -4.37 0.43
C LEU A 92 9.82 -3.82 1.36
N TYR A 93 8.65 -4.46 1.44
CA TYR A 93 7.60 -4.05 2.38
C TYR A 93 8.09 -4.08 3.84
N ASP A 94 8.88 -5.08 4.21
CA ASP A 94 9.38 -5.24 5.58
C ASP A 94 10.36 -4.15 6.01
N LYS A 95 11.03 -3.50 5.08
CA LYS A 95 11.95 -2.37 5.36
C LYS A 95 11.23 -1.03 5.54
N HIS A 96 9.94 -0.98 5.26
CA HIS A 96 9.13 0.25 5.29
C HIS A 96 7.99 0.11 6.29
N ASN A 97 7.49 1.23 6.81
CA ASN A 97 6.41 1.23 7.78
C ASN A 97 5.06 1.71 7.21
N ILE A 98 5.04 2.48 6.14
CA ILE A 98 3.81 2.96 5.50
C ILE A 98 3.91 2.75 3.99
N PHE A 99 2.89 2.15 3.39
CA PHE A 99 2.73 2.05 1.94
C PHE A 99 1.86 3.20 1.42
N ILE A 100 2.21 3.75 0.27
CA ILE A 100 1.45 4.83 -0.36
C ILE A 100 0.99 4.38 -1.73
N LEU A 101 -0.31 4.50 -1.99
CA LEU A 101 -0.91 4.27 -3.29
C LEU A 101 -1.48 5.60 -3.81
N PRO A 102 -0.69 6.38 -4.58
CA PRO A 102 -1.09 7.71 -5.00
C PRO A 102 -1.92 7.73 -6.28
N SER A 103 -2.40 6.59 -6.74
CA SER A 103 -3.13 6.43 -7.99
C SER A 103 -4.37 7.34 -8.07
N TYR A 104 -4.71 7.75 -9.27
CA TYR A 104 -5.96 8.45 -9.57
C TYR A 104 -7.10 7.48 -9.86
N THR A 105 -6.78 6.27 -10.30
CA THR A 105 -7.76 5.21 -10.56
C THR A 105 -7.19 3.85 -10.20
N GLU A 106 -8.02 3.02 -9.56
CA GLU A 106 -7.74 1.62 -9.23
C GLU A 106 -9.06 0.85 -9.19
N GLY A 107 -9.03 -0.42 -9.61
CA GLY A 107 -10.14 -1.34 -9.37
C GLY A 107 -9.93 -2.08 -8.05
N SER A 108 -9.11 -3.12 -8.06
CA SER A 108 -8.75 -3.93 -6.88
C SER A 108 -7.22 -4.06 -6.77
N PRO A 109 -6.53 -3.06 -6.17
CA PRO A 109 -5.07 -3.01 -6.18
C PRO A 109 -4.47 -4.05 -5.25
N LYS A 110 -3.86 -5.10 -5.81
CA LYS A 110 -3.20 -6.19 -5.08
C LYS A 110 -2.14 -5.70 -4.09
N VAL A 111 -1.42 -4.64 -4.44
CA VAL A 111 -0.38 -4.02 -3.58
C VAL A 111 -0.91 -3.56 -2.22
N VAL A 112 -2.20 -3.23 -2.13
CA VAL A 112 -2.85 -2.90 -0.85
C VAL A 112 -2.95 -4.13 0.03
N LEU A 113 -3.42 -5.25 -0.52
CA LEU A 113 -3.51 -6.51 0.23
C LEU A 113 -2.13 -7.03 0.62
N GLU A 114 -1.15 -6.90 -0.27
CA GLU A 114 0.27 -7.22 -0.01
C GLU A 114 0.79 -6.41 1.20
N SER A 115 0.55 -5.10 1.21
CA SER A 115 0.95 -4.21 2.30
C SER A 115 0.28 -4.59 3.62
N LEU A 116 -1.04 -4.82 3.61
CA LEU A 116 -1.80 -5.20 4.79
C LEU A 116 -1.38 -6.58 5.33
N SER A 117 -1.05 -7.52 4.45
CA SER A 117 -0.52 -8.84 4.83
C SER A 117 0.81 -8.73 5.58
N ARG A 118 1.63 -7.72 5.28
CA ARG A 118 2.86 -7.40 6.01
C ARG A 118 2.65 -6.47 7.20
N LEU A 119 1.39 -6.17 7.56
CA LEU A 119 1.03 -5.23 8.62
C LEU A 119 1.62 -3.83 8.40
N ARG A 120 1.65 -3.38 7.16
CA ARG A 120 2.04 -2.02 6.79
C ARG A 120 0.79 -1.22 6.44
N PRO A 121 0.44 -0.17 7.22
CA PRO A 121 -0.65 0.74 6.91
C PRO A 121 -0.49 1.32 5.51
N VAL A 122 -1.62 1.58 4.87
CA VAL A 122 -1.69 2.10 3.51
C VAL A 122 -2.33 3.48 3.52
N ILE A 123 -1.71 4.44 2.84
CA ILE A 123 -2.32 5.74 2.54
C ILE A 123 -2.79 5.72 1.09
N VAL A 124 -4.06 6.02 0.87
CA VAL A 124 -4.66 6.28 -0.44
C VAL A 124 -5.23 7.68 -0.47
N PHE A 125 -5.43 8.23 -1.67
CA PHE A 125 -6.06 9.54 -1.83
C PHE A 125 -7.56 9.41 -2.13
N THR A 126 -8.28 10.53 -2.00
CA THR A 126 -9.76 10.59 -2.10
C THR A 126 -10.30 10.02 -3.41
N GLU A 127 -9.54 10.09 -4.50
CA GLU A 127 -9.94 9.60 -5.82
C GLU A 127 -10.17 8.07 -5.84
N ILE A 128 -9.44 7.34 -4.99
CA ILE A 128 -9.56 5.89 -4.87
C ILE A 128 -10.01 5.47 -3.46
N LYS A 129 -10.83 6.28 -2.78
CA LYS A 129 -11.34 6.02 -1.42
C LYS A 129 -12.06 4.69 -1.27
N HIS A 130 -12.66 4.17 -2.35
CA HIS A 130 -13.34 2.87 -2.37
C HIS A 130 -12.42 1.70 -2.01
N VAL A 131 -11.10 1.82 -2.26
CA VAL A 131 -10.11 0.80 -1.91
C VAL A 131 -10.05 0.53 -0.40
N LYS A 132 -10.51 1.47 0.43
CA LYS A 132 -10.61 1.31 1.90
C LYS A 132 -11.68 0.30 2.33
N TYR A 133 -12.61 -0.07 1.47
CA TYR A 133 -13.79 -0.85 1.82
C TYR A 133 -13.49 -2.01 2.78
N ASN A 134 -14.05 -1.95 4.01
CA ASN A 134 -13.90 -2.92 5.10
C ASN A 134 -12.44 -3.30 5.50
N LEU A 135 -11.42 -2.66 4.94
CA LEU A 135 -10.02 -2.95 5.25
C LEU A 135 -9.51 -2.06 6.39
N LYS A 136 -9.11 -2.69 7.50
CA LYS A 136 -8.42 -2.01 8.60
C LYS A 136 -6.98 -1.71 8.21
N GLY A 137 -6.50 -0.49 8.48
CA GLY A 137 -5.14 -0.06 8.12
C GLY A 137 -5.03 0.63 6.76
N VAL A 138 -6.15 0.85 6.04
CA VAL A 138 -6.22 1.74 4.88
C VAL A 138 -6.76 3.09 5.31
N PHE A 139 -6.02 4.14 5.02
CA PHE A 139 -6.33 5.52 5.38
C PHE A 139 -6.48 6.37 4.12
N VAL A 140 -7.48 7.23 4.12
CA VAL A 140 -7.77 8.15 3.02
C VAL A 140 -7.36 9.55 3.43
N CYS A 141 -6.67 10.30 2.58
CA CYS A 141 -6.40 11.72 2.76
C CYS A 141 -6.66 12.51 1.49
N ASN A 142 -6.77 13.82 1.64
CA ASN A 142 -6.79 14.72 0.49
C ASN A 142 -5.41 14.75 -0.17
N ARG A 143 -5.37 15.10 -1.45
CA ARG A 143 -4.14 15.16 -2.24
C ARG A 143 -3.40 16.48 -2.01
N ASP A 144 -3.07 16.76 -0.76
CA ASP A 144 -2.31 17.94 -0.33
C ASP A 144 -1.29 17.59 0.76
N SER A 145 -0.29 18.46 0.93
CA SER A 145 0.83 18.24 1.84
C SER A 145 0.41 18.24 3.32
N LYS A 146 -0.52 19.12 3.70
CA LYS A 146 -0.97 19.24 5.11
C LYS A 146 -1.73 18.00 5.56
N SER A 147 -2.69 17.53 4.76
CA SER A 147 -3.46 16.30 5.03
C SER A 147 -2.56 15.09 5.07
N PHE A 148 -1.62 14.98 4.13
CA PHE A 148 -0.70 13.86 4.02
C PHE A 148 0.26 13.81 5.23
N GLU A 149 0.88 14.92 5.60
CA GLU A 149 1.77 15.00 6.76
C GLU A 149 1.04 14.67 8.07
N ARG A 150 -0.15 15.25 8.28
CA ARG A 150 -0.98 14.97 9.46
C ARG A 150 -1.30 13.48 9.57
N LEU A 151 -1.63 12.86 8.46
CA LEU A 151 -1.97 11.44 8.44
C LEU A 151 -0.76 10.54 8.73
N ILE A 152 0.42 10.86 8.21
CA ILE A 152 1.66 10.16 8.55
C ILE A 152 1.92 10.23 10.06
N LYS A 153 1.86 11.42 10.66
CA LYS A 153 2.04 11.61 12.10
C LYS A 153 1.03 10.78 12.90
N PHE A 154 -0.23 10.82 12.53
CA PHE A 154 -1.29 10.01 13.17
C PHE A 154 -0.99 8.51 13.10
N ILE A 155 -0.61 7.99 11.92
CA ILE A 155 -0.30 6.57 11.74
C ILE A 155 0.88 6.16 12.63
N LEU A 156 1.94 6.96 12.69
CA LEU A 156 3.12 6.62 13.50
C LEU A 156 2.81 6.61 15.00
N LEU A 157 2.09 7.61 15.50
CA LEU A 157 1.68 7.69 16.91
C LEU A 157 0.80 6.49 17.31
N ASN A 158 -0.01 5.97 16.40
CA ASN A 158 -0.96 4.88 16.67
C ASN A 158 -0.52 3.54 16.06
N TYR A 159 0.75 3.39 15.67
CA TYR A 159 1.21 2.30 14.81
C TYR A 159 0.86 0.90 15.34
N ASN A 160 1.17 0.63 16.61
CA ASN A 160 0.91 -0.67 17.25
C ASN A 160 -0.60 -0.97 17.32
N HIS A 161 -1.42 0.02 17.63
CA HIS A 161 -2.87 -0.12 17.69
C HIS A 161 -3.46 -0.42 16.30
N ILE A 162 -2.97 0.30 15.28
CA ILE A 162 -3.35 0.08 13.88
C ILE A 162 -2.99 -1.36 13.46
N GLN A 163 -1.77 -1.82 13.76
CA GLN A 163 -1.37 -3.19 13.45
C GLN A 163 -2.24 -4.25 14.14
N LYS A 164 -2.63 -4.04 15.40
CA LYS A 164 -3.57 -4.93 16.10
C LYS A 164 -4.92 -5.02 15.37
N LYS A 165 -5.44 -3.87 14.87
CA LYS A 165 -6.67 -3.85 14.06
C LYS A 165 -6.48 -4.54 12.71
N MET A 166 -5.34 -4.35 12.04
CA MET A 166 -5.03 -4.95 10.74
C MET A 166 -5.00 -6.49 10.78
N LYS A 167 -4.57 -7.08 11.90
CA LYS A 167 -4.60 -8.55 12.10
C LYS A 167 -5.99 -9.15 11.98
N LYS A 168 -7.05 -8.34 12.15
CA LYS A 168 -8.45 -8.77 12.02
C LYS A 168 -8.97 -8.74 10.57
N ASN A 169 -8.17 -8.28 9.60
CA ASN A 169 -8.56 -8.31 8.19
C ASN A 169 -8.65 -9.76 7.69
N LYS A 170 -9.75 -10.09 7.06
CA LYS A 170 -9.92 -11.36 6.32
C LYS A 170 -9.40 -11.15 4.90
N ILE A 171 -8.09 -11.29 4.71
CA ILE A 171 -7.46 -11.15 3.39
C ILE A 171 -7.55 -12.52 2.70
N PRO A 172 -8.13 -12.60 1.48
CA PRO A 172 -8.25 -13.85 0.74
C PRO A 172 -6.86 -14.38 0.36
N THR A 173 -6.62 -15.67 0.63
CA THR A 173 -5.43 -16.37 0.18
C THR A 173 -5.79 -17.28 -1.01
N ARG A 174 -4.80 -17.49 -1.90
CA ARG A 174 -4.98 -18.35 -3.07
C ARG A 174 -5.44 -19.75 -2.67
N GLU A 175 -4.82 -20.30 -1.62
CA GLU A 175 -5.11 -21.65 -1.13
C GLU A 175 -6.53 -21.76 -0.57
N LYS A 176 -7.03 -20.70 0.08
CA LYS A 176 -8.40 -20.68 0.60
C LYS A 176 -9.42 -20.58 -0.54
N PHE A 177 -9.15 -19.72 -1.52
CA PHE A 177 -10.02 -19.56 -2.69
C PHE A 177 -10.14 -20.85 -3.50
N GLN A 178 -9.02 -21.56 -3.71
CA GLN A 178 -9.02 -22.85 -4.39
C GLN A 178 -9.88 -23.92 -3.68
N LYS A 179 -9.90 -23.90 -2.33
CA LYS A 179 -10.75 -24.83 -1.55
C LYS A 179 -12.25 -24.48 -1.59
N GLU A 180 -12.59 -23.23 -1.87
CA GLU A 180 -13.99 -22.78 -1.98
C GLU A 180 -14.57 -23.02 -3.37
N LEU A 181 -13.73 -23.39 -4.37
CA LEU A 181 -14.14 -23.70 -5.75
C LEU A 181 -14.39 -25.19 -6.01
N ILE A 182 -13.97 -26.08 -5.09
CA ILE A 182 -14.18 -27.52 -5.11
C ILE A 182 -15.37 -27.90 -4.23
#